data_1afd8131cf925553bf9b67b5ee9a124a
#
_entry.id   1afd8131cf925553bf9b67b5ee9a124a
#
_cell.length_a   1.000
_cell.length_b   1.000
_cell.length_c   1.000
_cell.angle_alpha   90.00
_cell.angle_beta   90.00
_cell.angle_gamma   90.00
#
_symmetry.space_group_name_H-M   'P 1'
#
loop_
_entity.id
_entity.type
_entity.pdbx_description
1 polymer ?
#
loop_
_entity_poly.entity_id
_entity_poly.type
_entity_poly.pdbx_seq_one_letter_code
_entity_poly.pdbx_strand_id
1 'polypeptide(L)'
;SVESAESLINAMFFDPRRYDLAKVGRYKFNKKLMLRNRIRGFALAEDVVDMSTGELIAAAGTKVTAELADEIQNAAVPYVYVQTEERNVKVLSSMMVDITHYVDCNPKELGVTELVYYPVLQRILDEHSGNPEELAEAIHKNIHELIPKHITKEDILASINYNIHLEYGIGNDDDIDHLGNRRIRAVGELLQNQYRIGLSRICLLYTSPSPRDCS
;
A
#
# COMPACT_ATOMS: atom_id res chain seq x y z
N SER A 1 10.52 -25.30 -1.05
CA SER A 1 9.34 -25.73 -1.82
C SER A 1 8.38 -24.56 -2.05
N VAL A 2 7.48 -24.67 -3.01
CA VAL A 2 6.44 -23.66 -3.29
C VAL A 2 5.56 -23.45 -2.05
N GLU A 3 5.13 -24.54 -1.41
CA GLU A 3 4.32 -24.52 -0.19
C GLU A 3 4.98 -23.75 0.96
N SER A 4 6.29 -23.89 1.14
CA SER A 4 7.03 -23.16 2.17
C SER A 4 7.10 -21.65 1.85
N ALA A 5 7.26 -21.28 0.59
CA ALA A 5 7.28 -19.89 0.16
C ALA A 5 5.89 -19.25 0.32
N GLU A 6 4.83 -19.96 -0.08
CA GLU A 6 3.45 -19.51 0.09
C GLU A 6 3.10 -19.32 1.57
N SER A 7 3.45 -20.27 2.42
CA SER A 7 3.25 -20.16 3.88
C SER A 7 3.99 -18.96 4.47
N LEU A 8 5.21 -18.68 4.01
CA LEU A 8 6.00 -17.53 4.46
C LEU A 8 5.36 -16.21 4.02
N ILE A 9 4.96 -16.09 2.76
CA ILE A 9 4.30 -14.89 2.23
C ILE A 9 2.98 -14.64 2.96
N ASN A 10 2.16 -15.68 3.15
CA ASN A 10 0.92 -15.57 3.90
C ASN A 10 1.15 -15.11 5.35
N ALA A 11 2.16 -15.65 6.02
CA ALA A 11 2.50 -15.25 7.37
C ALA A 11 3.04 -13.82 7.46
N MET A 12 3.73 -13.33 6.42
CA MET A 12 4.31 -11.97 6.41
C MET A 12 3.28 -10.89 6.09
N PHE A 13 2.40 -11.12 5.11
CA PHE A 13 1.56 -10.06 4.55
C PHE A 13 0.06 -10.21 4.86
N PHE A 14 -0.41 -11.42 5.14
CA PHE A 14 -1.84 -11.69 5.31
C PHE A 14 -2.22 -12.16 6.71
N ASP A 15 -1.26 -12.36 7.61
CA ASP A 15 -1.57 -12.68 9.02
C ASP A 15 -2.05 -11.40 9.74
N PRO A 16 -3.32 -11.36 10.21
CA PRO A 16 -3.87 -10.17 10.89
C PRO A 16 -3.16 -9.82 12.20
N ARG A 17 -2.35 -10.72 12.74
CA ARG A 17 -1.49 -10.45 13.90
C ARG A 17 -0.25 -9.64 13.55
N ARG A 18 0.18 -9.67 12.30
CA ARG A 18 1.37 -8.99 11.80
C ARG A 18 1.04 -7.77 10.96
N TYR A 19 0.03 -7.86 10.11
CA TYR A 19 -0.41 -6.77 9.27
C TYR A 19 -1.67 -6.11 9.83
N ASP A 20 -1.60 -4.80 10.08
CA ASP A 20 -2.75 -4.00 10.49
C ASP A 20 -3.57 -3.59 9.27
N LEU A 21 -4.72 -4.26 9.07
CA LEU A 21 -5.67 -3.96 8.00
C LEU A 21 -6.52 -2.69 8.27
N ALA A 22 -6.32 -2.04 9.43
CA ALA A 22 -6.98 -0.78 9.71
C ALA A 22 -6.40 0.36 8.87
N LYS A 23 -7.15 1.48 8.85
CA LYS A 23 -6.75 2.72 8.15
C LYS A 23 -5.34 3.20 8.52
N VAL A 24 -4.96 3.09 9.78
CA VAL A 24 -3.63 3.49 10.28
C VAL A 24 -2.53 2.61 9.69
N GLY A 25 -2.75 1.31 9.60
CA GLY A 25 -1.79 0.38 8.99
C GLY A 25 -1.56 0.71 7.51
N ARG A 26 -2.63 0.94 6.76
CA ARG A 26 -2.54 1.35 5.34
C ARG A 26 -1.79 2.67 5.17
N TYR A 27 -2.08 3.66 6.01
CA TYR A 27 -1.37 4.94 6.00
C TYR A 27 0.13 4.77 6.23
N LYS A 28 0.53 3.99 7.24
CA LYS A 28 1.96 3.74 7.52
C LYS A 28 2.64 3.00 6.37
N PHE A 29 1.96 2.04 5.80
CA PHE A 29 2.45 1.27 4.66
C PHE A 29 2.68 2.18 3.45
N ASN A 30 1.69 2.98 3.09
CA ASN A 30 1.81 3.97 2.02
C ASN A 30 2.97 4.92 2.29
N LYS A 31 3.07 5.50 3.50
CA LYS A 31 4.13 6.45 3.86
C LYS A 31 5.54 5.87 3.66
N LYS A 32 5.74 4.59 3.94
CA LYS A 32 7.04 3.93 3.72
C LYS A 32 7.31 3.61 2.25
N LEU A 33 6.30 3.11 1.54
CA LEU A 33 6.46 2.62 0.17
C LEU A 33 6.32 3.70 -0.89
N MET A 34 5.86 4.92 -0.55
CA MET A 34 5.79 6.04 -1.48
C MET A 34 7.11 6.24 -2.20
N LEU A 35 7.05 6.26 -3.52
CA LEU A 35 8.20 6.44 -4.38
C LEU A 35 8.94 7.75 -4.06
N ARG A 36 8.19 8.85 -3.86
CA ARG A 36 8.72 10.18 -3.52
C ARG A 36 9.62 10.18 -2.27
N ASN A 37 9.28 9.40 -1.25
CA ASN A 37 10.05 9.35 -0.02
C ASN A 37 11.36 8.56 -0.18
N ARG A 38 11.41 7.68 -1.18
CA ARG A 38 12.52 6.76 -1.44
C ARG A 38 13.52 7.31 -2.44
N ILE A 39 13.09 8.14 -3.39
CA ILE A 39 13.96 8.68 -4.44
C ILE A 39 14.48 10.08 -4.14
N ARG A 40 13.87 10.81 -3.21
CA ARG A 40 14.24 12.18 -2.85
C ARG A 40 15.70 12.24 -2.39
N GLY A 41 16.44 13.19 -2.98
CA GLY A 41 17.85 13.44 -2.65
C GLY A 41 18.85 12.63 -3.46
N PHE A 42 18.43 11.58 -4.16
CA PHE A 42 19.25 10.81 -5.09
C PHE A 42 19.27 11.46 -6.48
N ALA A 43 20.26 11.10 -7.31
CA ALA A 43 20.28 11.45 -8.72
C ALA A 43 19.62 10.32 -9.53
N LEU A 44 18.91 10.68 -10.58
CA LEU A 44 18.33 9.71 -11.51
C LEU A 44 19.42 9.04 -12.34
N ALA A 45 19.34 7.72 -12.50
CA ALA A 45 20.28 6.97 -13.34
C ALA A 45 19.85 6.91 -14.80
N GLU A 46 18.54 7.02 -15.05
CA GLU A 46 17.91 6.96 -16.37
C GLU A 46 16.86 8.06 -16.49
N ASP A 47 16.47 8.36 -17.73
CA ASP A 47 15.37 9.28 -18.00
C ASP A 47 14.06 8.75 -17.45
N VAL A 48 13.28 9.62 -16.82
CA VAL A 48 11.94 9.30 -16.31
C VAL A 48 10.92 9.92 -17.24
N VAL A 49 10.07 9.06 -17.80
CA VAL A 49 9.06 9.41 -18.79
C VAL A 49 7.68 9.08 -18.22
N ASP A 50 6.73 9.96 -18.44
CA ASP A 50 5.31 9.69 -18.15
C ASP A 50 4.81 8.59 -19.09
N MET A 51 4.30 7.49 -18.50
CA MET A 51 3.85 6.34 -19.28
C MET A 51 2.53 6.60 -20.04
N SER A 52 1.78 7.61 -19.65
CA SER A 52 0.50 7.97 -20.28
C SER A 52 0.66 8.95 -21.45
N THR A 53 1.54 9.95 -21.29
CA THR A 53 1.75 11.00 -22.30
C THR A 53 2.98 10.78 -23.17
N GLY A 54 3.95 10.01 -22.68
CA GLY A 54 5.27 9.84 -23.30
C GLY A 54 6.19 11.04 -23.12
N GLU A 55 5.80 12.01 -22.31
CA GLU A 55 6.60 13.20 -22.05
C GLU A 55 7.75 12.91 -21.07
N LEU A 56 8.89 13.58 -21.27
CA LEU A 56 10.04 13.49 -20.37
C LEU A 56 9.77 14.31 -19.10
N ILE A 57 9.66 13.65 -17.96
CA ILE A 57 9.51 14.30 -16.65
C ILE A 57 10.88 14.81 -16.17
N ALA A 58 11.89 13.96 -16.24
CA ALA A 58 13.24 14.31 -15.81
C ALA A 58 14.31 13.50 -16.54
N ALA A 59 15.41 14.15 -16.89
CA ALA A 59 16.55 13.51 -17.54
C ALA A 59 17.47 12.79 -16.54
N ALA A 60 18.19 11.79 -17.02
CA ALA A 60 19.26 11.12 -16.28
C ALA A 60 20.27 12.13 -15.69
N GLY A 61 20.77 11.84 -14.50
CA GLY A 61 21.68 12.71 -13.76
C GLY A 61 20.99 13.83 -12.96
N THR A 62 19.70 14.09 -13.15
CA THR A 62 18.96 15.09 -12.40
C THR A 62 18.82 14.67 -10.93
N LYS A 63 19.18 15.57 -10.01
CA LYS A 63 18.96 15.35 -8.57
C LYS A 63 17.48 15.56 -8.24
N VAL A 64 16.87 14.56 -7.61
CA VAL A 64 15.45 14.56 -7.29
C VAL A 64 15.17 15.49 -6.11
N THR A 65 14.48 16.61 -6.37
CA THR A 65 13.94 17.54 -5.36
C THR A 65 12.63 16.99 -4.78
N ALA A 66 12.04 17.70 -3.80
CA ALA A 66 10.76 17.29 -3.22
C ALA A 66 9.63 17.41 -4.25
N GLU A 67 9.61 18.51 -5.02
CA GLU A 67 8.62 18.79 -6.05
C GLU A 67 8.70 17.77 -7.19
N LEU A 68 9.91 17.48 -7.69
CA LEU A 68 10.12 16.48 -8.73
C LEU A 68 9.76 15.07 -8.25
N ALA A 69 10.01 14.74 -6.99
CA ALA A 69 9.63 13.46 -6.41
C ALA A 69 8.10 13.29 -6.34
N ASP A 70 7.37 14.37 -6.03
CA ASP A 70 5.91 14.39 -6.03
C ASP A 70 5.35 14.28 -7.45
N GLU A 71 5.95 14.94 -8.42
CA GLU A 71 5.58 14.85 -9.84
C GLU A 71 5.76 13.42 -10.36
N ILE A 72 6.93 12.81 -10.13
CA ILE A 72 7.20 11.42 -10.51
C ILE A 72 6.24 10.44 -9.82
N GLN A 73 5.93 10.65 -8.53
CA GLN A 73 4.95 9.83 -7.80
C GLN A 73 3.57 9.90 -8.45
N ASN A 74 3.12 11.12 -8.80
CA ASN A 74 1.78 11.36 -9.34
C ASN A 74 1.67 11.06 -10.84
N ALA A 75 2.76 10.98 -11.58
CA ALA A 75 2.77 10.44 -12.94
C ALA A 75 2.63 8.90 -12.99
N ALA A 76 2.39 8.27 -11.85
CA ALA A 76 2.20 6.81 -11.72
C ALA A 76 3.31 5.97 -12.37
N VAL A 77 4.54 6.45 -12.33
CA VAL A 77 5.70 5.75 -12.89
C VAL A 77 5.91 4.45 -12.10
N PRO A 78 5.99 3.28 -12.77
CA PRO A 78 6.06 1.99 -12.07
C PRO A 78 7.40 1.76 -11.37
N TYR A 79 8.48 2.36 -11.85
CA TYR A 79 9.79 2.28 -11.25
C TYR A 79 10.70 3.44 -11.71
N VAL A 80 11.72 3.71 -10.91
CA VAL A 80 12.75 4.71 -11.20
C VAL A 80 14.11 4.10 -10.90
N TYR A 81 15.11 4.37 -11.75
CA TYR A 81 16.50 4.04 -11.44
C TYR A 81 17.19 5.23 -10.78
N VAL A 82 17.74 5.01 -9.60
CA VAL A 82 18.51 6.01 -8.85
C VAL A 82 19.98 5.62 -8.73
N GLN A 83 20.86 6.60 -8.73
CA GLN A 83 22.28 6.42 -8.51
C GLN A 83 22.57 6.37 -7.02
N THR A 84 23.22 5.29 -6.58
CA THR A 84 23.80 5.18 -5.25
C THR A 84 25.33 5.15 -5.36
N GLU A 85 26.04 5.18 -4.24
CA GLU A 85 27.51 5.18 -4.23
C GLU A 85 28.10 3.90 -4.88
N GLU A 86 27.41 2.76 -4.77
CA GLU A 86 27.91 1.49 -5.25
C GLU A 86 27.40 1.14 -6.65
N ARG A 87 26.13 1.42 -6.94
CA ARG A 87 25.50 1.05 -8.21
C ARG A 87 24.19 1.79 -8.47
N ASN A 88 23.67 1.66 -9.69
CA ASN A 88 22.30 2.08 -10.01
C ASN A 88 21.29 1.08 -9.48
N VAL A 89 20.26 1.56 -8.82
CA VAL A 89 19.28 0.76 -8.10
C VAL A 89 17.88 1.06 -8.61
N LYS A 90 17.10 0.00 -8.91
CA LYS A 90 15.73 0.09 -9.38
C LYS A 90 14.75 0.21 -8.21
N VAL A 91 14.13 1.37 -8.04
CA VAL A 91 13.13 1.63 -7.01
C VAL A 91 11.73 1.40 -7.58
N LEU A 92 10.98 0.44 -7.03
CA LEU A 92 9.63 0.10 -7.46
C LEU A 92 8.60 0.97 -6.76
N SER A 93 7.58 1.42 -7.50
CA SER A 93 6.42 2.14 -6.98
C SER A 93 5.39 1.18 -6.38
N SER A 94 4.62 1.66 -5.40
CA SER A 94 3.39 1.00 -4.93
C SER A 94 2.16 1.41 -5.73
N MET A 95 2.32 2.22 -6.79
CA MET A 95 1.26 2.72 -7.67
C MET A 95 0.13 3.47 -6.93
N MET A 96 0.46 4.11 -5.82
CA MET A 96 -0.47 4.96 -5.08
C MET A 96 -0.24 6.41 -5.47
N VAL A 97 -1.28 7.10 -5.95
CA VAL A 97 -1.24 8.48 -6.47
C VAL A 97 -2.24 9.38 -5.77
N ASP A 98 -2.07 10.70 -5.90
CA ASP A 98 -3.06 11.68 -5.47
C ASP A 98 -4.09 11.90 -6.59
N ILE A 99 -5.35 11.71 -6.28
CA ILE A 99 -6.46 11.84 -7.24
C ILE A 99 -6.59 13.25 -7.80
N THR A 100 -6.13 14.27 -7.06
CA THR A 100 -6.21 15.68 -7.48
C THR A 100 -5.43 16.01 -8.76
N HIS A 101 -4.46 15.16 -9.14
CA HIS A 101 -3.71 15.30 -10.39
C HIS A 101 -4.48 14.78 -11.63
N TYR A 102 -5.56 14.05 -11.42
CA TYR A 102 -6.29 13.37 -12.48
C TYR A 102 -7.73 13.84 -12.64
N VAL A 103 -8.30 14.46 -11.59
CA VAL A 103 -9.72 14.87 -11.58
C VAL A 103 -9.83 16.28 -11.01
N ASP A 104 -10.50 17.17 -11.75
CA ASP A 104 -10.74 18.59 -11.37
C ASP A 104 -11.85 18.76 -10.31
N CYS A 105 -12.19 17.70 -9.58
CA CYS A 105 -13.22 17.72 -8.53
C CYS A 105 -12.59 17.80 -7.15
N ASN A 106 -13.34 18.35 -6.18
CA ASN A 106 -12.90 18.38 -4.79
C ASN A 106 -12.88 16.95 -4.21
N PRO A 107 -11.71 16.43 -3.79
CA PRO A 107 -11.59 15.05 -3.29
C PRO A 107 -12.50 14.75 -2.10
N LYS A 108 -12.80 15.76 -1.28
CA LYS A 108 -13.68 15.61 -0.11
C LYS A 108 -15.12 15.34 -0.50
N GLU A 109 -15.58 15.92 -1.59
CA GLU A 109 -16.93 15.69 -2.14
C GLU A 109 -17.05 14.29 -2.73
N LEU A 110 -15.95 13.78 -3.28
CA LEU A 110 -15.82 12.40 -3.75
C LEU A 110 -15.65 11.37 -2.62
N GLY A 111 -15.50 11.81 -1.37
CA GLY A 111 -15.23 10.93 -0.22
C GLY A 111 -13.80 10.38 -0.17
N VAL A 112 -12.90 10.88 -1.03
CA VAL A 112 -11.50 10.45 -1.09
C VAL A 112 -10.66 11.31 -0.16
N THR A 113 -10.06 10.70 0.85
CA THR A 113 -9.22 11.38 1.86
C THR A 113 -7.78 10.87 1.89
N GLU A 114 -7.46 9.89 1.06
CA GLU A 114 -6.18 9.19 1.03
C GLU A 114 -5.71 9.01 -0.41
N LEU A 115 -4.47 8.54 -0.59
CA LEU A 115 -3.98 8.16 -1.90
C LEU A 115 -4.80 7.02 -2.49
N VAL A 116 -4.97 7.06 -3.80
CA VAL A 116 -5.73 6.08 -4.57
C VAL A 116 -4.80 5.16 -5.37
N TYR A 117 -5.27 3.96 -5.63
CA TYR A 117 -4.55 2.98 -6.42
C TYR A 117 -4.74 3.25 -7.92
N TYR A 118 -3.66 3.64 -8.57
CA TYR A 118 -3.67 4.12 -9.96
C TYR A 118 -4.29 3.15 -10.98
N PRO A 119 -4.01 1.83 -10.96
CA PRO A 119 -4.60 0.93 -11.96
C PRO A 119 -6.13 0.89 -11.95
N VAL A 120 -6.75 1.07 -10.77
CA VAL A 120 -8.22 1.19 -10.65
C VAL A 120 -8.68 2.57 -11.10
N LEU A 121 -7.97 3.63 -10.74
CA LEU A 121 -8.27 4.98 -11.17
C LEU A 121 -8.22 5.08 -12.70
N GLN A 122 -7.18 4.56 -13.33
CA GLN A 122 -7.04 4.56 -14.80
C GLN A 122 -8.21 3.86 -15.47
N ARG A 123 -8.62 2.68 -14.99
CA ARG A 123 -9.78 1.97 -15.51
C ARG A 123 -11.04 2.84 -15.46
N ILE A 124 -11.29 3.51 -14.33
CA ILE A 124 -12.47 4.38 -14.17
C ILE A 124 -12.39 5.60 -15.09
N LEU A 125 -11.23 6.20 -15.26
CA LEU A 125 -11.01 7.32 -16.18
C LEU A 125 -11.25 6.90 -17.62
N ASP A 126 -10.77 5.75 -18.04
CA ASP A 126 -10.93 5.22 -19.40
C ASP A 126 -12.41 4.90 -19.72
N GLU A 127 -13.15 4.37 -18.72
CA GLU A 127 -14.57 4.02 -18.87
C GLU A 127 -15.50 5.27 -18.87
N HIS A 128 -15.13 6.36 -18.19
CA HIS A 128 -15.99 7.52 -17.93
C HIS A 128 -15.37 8.87 -18.36
N SER A 129 -14.48 8.87 -19.34
CA SER A 129 -13.72 10.06 -19.79
C SER A 129 -14.56 11.21 -20.39
N GLY A 130 -15.87 11.04 -20.57
CA GLY A 130 -16.72 12.01 -21.26
C GLY A 130 -17.66 12.84 -20.38
N ASN A 131 -17.91 12.45 -19.13
CA ASN A 131 -18.91 13.09 -18.28
C ASN A 131 -18.43 13.21 -16.83
N PRO A 132 -18.21 14.44 -16.30
CA PRO A 132 -17.72 14.63 -14.93
C PRO A 132 -18.66 14.08 -13.85
N GLU A 133 -19.97 14.11 -14.07
CA GLU A 133 -20.96 13.62 -13.08
C GLU A 133 -20.93 12.09 -13.02
N GLU A 134 -20.88 11.41 -14.16
CA GLU A 134 -20.75 9.95 -14.22
C GLU A 134 -19.41 9.47 -13.64
N LEU A 135 -18.32 10.23 -13.88
CA LEU A 135 -17.02 9.97 -13.30
C LEU A 135 -17.06 10.06 -11.76
N ALA A 136 -17.70 11.11 -11.21
CA ALA A 136 -17.84 11.28 -9.77
C ALA A 136 -18.65 10.14 -9.14
N GLU A 137 -19.74 9.72 -9.75
CA GLU A 137 -20.53 8.56 -9.30
C GLU A 137 -19.73 7.26 -9.38
N ALA A 138 -18.98 7.05 -10.46
CA ALA A 138 -18.13 5.87 -10.63
C ALA A 138 -17.02 5.80 -9.58
N ILE A 139 -16.37 6.93 -9.26
CA ILE A 139 -15.37 7.04 -8.20
C ILE A 139 -16.00 6.68 -6.85
N HIS A 140 -17.17 7.26 -6.54
CA HIS A 140 -17.86 7.00 -5.28
C HIS A 140 -18.27 5.52 -5.14
N LYS A 141 -18.78 4.92 -6.22
CA LYS A 141 -19.17 3.51 -6.25
C LYS A 141 -17.99 2.55 -6.03
N ASN A 142 -16.83 2.90 -6.60
CA ASN A 142 -15.62 2.06 -6.56
C ASN A 142 -14.61 2.50 -5.48
N ILE A 143 -15.00 3.33 -4.52
CA ILE A 143 -14.10 3.88 -3.49
C ILE A 143 -13.33 2.80 -2.70
N HIS A 144 -13.94 1.63 -2.51
CA HIS A 144 -13.31 0.53 -1.78
C HIS A 144 -12.21 -0.17 -2.58
N GLU A 145 -12.27 -0.11 -3.91
CA GLU A 145 -11.21 -0.61 -4.80
C GLU A 145 -10.13 0.46 -5.02
N LEU A 146 -10.55 1.73 -5.11
CA LEU A 146 -9.65 2.88 -5.23
C LEU A 146 -8.75 3.05 -4.00
N ILE A 147 -9.32 2.88 -2.80
CA ILE A 147 -8.56 2.94 -1.54
C ILE A 147 -8.52 1.53 -0.95
N PRO A 148 -7.62 0.66 -1.43
CA PRO A 148 -7.58 -0.73 -1.00
C PRO A 148 -7.16 -0.80 0.48
N LYS A 149 -7.95 -1.49 1.29
CA LYS A 149 -7.60 -1.83 2.67
C LYS A 149 -6.75 -3.10 2.76
N HIS A 150 -6.72 -3.89 1.70
CA HIS A 150 -5.89 -5.08 1.55
C HIS A 150 -4.54 -4.73 0.92
N ILE A 151 -3.57 -5.62 1.05
CA ILE A 151 -2.27 -5.51 0.38
C ILE A 151 -2.44 -5.85 -1.10
N THR A 152 -1.89 -5.00 -1.96
CA THR A 152 -1.81 -5.23 -3.41
C THR A 152 -0.53 -5.98 -3.77
N LYS A 153 -0.44 -6.52 -4.98
CA LYS A 153 0.80 -7.15 -5.47
C LYS A 153 1.95 -6.14 -5.58
N GLU A 154 1.65 -4.90 -5.96
CA GLU A 154 2.62 -3.81 -6.03
C GLU A 154 3.18 -3.47 -4.64
N ASP A 155 2.34 -3.51 -3.62
CA ASP A 155 2.77 -3.32 -2.23
C ASP A 155 3.76 -4.42 -1.80
N ILE A 156 3.50 -5.69 -2.15
CA ILE A 156 4.39 -6.81 -1.83
C ILE A 156 5.74 -6.60 -2.51
N LEU A 157 5.73 -6.31 -3.81
CA LEU A 157 6.96 -6.09 -4.57
C LEU A 157 7.73 -4.86 -4.07
N ALA A 158 7.03 -3.76 -3.80
CA ALA A 158 7.64 -2.54 -3.26
C ALA A 158 8.21 -2.76 -1.85
N SER A 159 7.56 -3.59 -1.00
CA SER A 159 8.07 -3.93 0.33
C SER A 159 9.35 -4.74 0.29
N ILE A 160 9.40 -5.75 -0.58
CA ILE A 160 10.61 -6.56 -0.78
C ILE A 160 11.74 -5.67 -1.32
N ASN A 161 11.42 -4.85 -2.33
CA ASN A 161 12.34 -3.89 -2.90
C ASN A 161 12.84 -2.87 -1.87
N TYR A 162 11.97 -2.36 -1.00
CA TYR A 162 12.34 -1.47 0.11
C TYR A 162 13.34 -2.14 1.05
N ASN A 163 13.07 -3.37 1.46
CA ASN A 163 13.90 -4.10 2.41
C ASN A 163 15.31 -4.39 1.85
N ILE A 164 15.39 -4.77 0.57
CA ILE A 164 16.67 -4.98 -0.13
C ILE A 164 17.47 -3.67 -0.22
N HIS A 165 16.78 -2.54 -0.40
CA HIS A 165 17.43 -1.26 -0.65
C HIS A 165 17.86 -0.50 0.61
N LEU A 166 17.50 -0.97 1.80
CA LEU A 166 18.05 -0.43 3.05
C LEU A 166 19.57 -0.48 3.09
N GLU A 167 20.16 -1.53 2.50
CA GLU A 167 21.61 -1.70 2.35
C GLU A 167 22.27 -0.53 1.57
N TYR A 168 21.53 0.04 0.61
CA TYR A 168 22.00 1.17 -0.23
C TYR A 168 21.61 2.55 0.29
N GLY A 169 21.13 2.64 1.53
CA GLY A 169 20.68 3.89 2.14
C GLY A 169 19.34 4.43 1.61
N ILE A 170 18.59 3.62 0.86
CA ILE A 170 17.26 3.99 0.38
C ILE A 170 16.21 3.50 1.39
N GLY A 171 15.69 4.42 2.16
CA GLY A 171 14.75 4.15 3.26
C GLY A 171 15.41 4.30 4.63
N ASN A 172 14.64 3.99 5.66
CA ASN A 172 15.10 4.05 7.04
C ASN A 172 14.62 2.82 7.81
N ASP A 173 15.45 2.32 8.70
CA ASP A 173 15.07 1.31 9.67
C ASP A 173 14.04 1.88 10.66
N ASP A 174 13.16 1.01 11.14
CA ASP A 174 12.20 1.37 12.18
C ASP A 174 12.78 1.11 13.57
N ASP A 175 12.68 2.11 14.44
CA ASP A 175 12.91 1.91 15.86
C ASP A 175 11.76 1.09 16.45
N ILE A 176 12.07 -0.14 16.91
CA ILE A 176 11.11 -1.08 17.49
C ILE A 176 10.49 -0.54 18.77
N ASP A 177 11.24 0.25 19.53
CA ASP A 177 10.80 0.79 20.82
C ASP A 177 9.99 2.07 20.71
N HIS A 178 10.02 2.71 19.52
CA HIS A 178 9.22 3.90 19.29
C HIS A 178 7.72 3.59 19.36
N LEU A 179 6.98 4.29 20.21
CA LEU A 179 5.54 4.06 20.43
C LEU A 179 4.70 4.17 19.16
N GLY A 180 5.14 4.94 18.16
CA GLY A 180 4.53 5.00 16.83
C GLY A 180 4.62 3.69 16.04
N ASN A 181 5.57 2.82 16.35
CA ASN A 181 5.79 1.53 15.67
C ASN A 181 5.23 0.35 16.45
N ARG A 182 4.82 0.57 17.71
CA ARG A 182 4.15 -0.46 18.54
C ARG A 182 2.64 -0.36 18.34
N ARG A 183 2.05 -1.46 17.88
CA ARG A 183 0.59 -1.57 17.76
C ARG A 183 -0.02 -1.81 19.14
N ILE A 184 -1.01 -0.99 19.49
CA ILE A 184 -1.83 -1.18 20.68
C ILE A 184 -3.13 -1.85 20.26
N ARG A 185 -3.50 -2.94 20.94
CA ARG A 185 -4.78 -3.63 20.70
C ARG A 185 -5.90 -2.80 21.32
N ALA A 186 -6.89 -2.43 20.49
CA ALA A 186 -8.08 -1.75 20.93
C ALA A 186 -9.05 -2.71 21.67
N VAL A 187 -9.95 -2.16 22.47
CA VAL A 187 -10.94 -2.94 23.24
C VAL A 187 -11.78 -3.85 22.34
N GLY A 188 -12.18 -3.39 21.14
CA GLY A 188 -12.94 -4.19 20.19
C GLY A 188 -12.23 -5.47 19.76
N GLU A 189 -10.92 -5.39 19.49
CA GLU A 189 -10.10 -6.56 19.13
C GLU A 189 -9.97 -7.55 20.32
N LEU A 190 -9.80 -7.04 21.52
CA LEU A 190 -9.73 -7.87 22.71
C LEU A 190 -11.06 -8.59 22.97
N LEU A 191 -12.19 -7.89 22.84
CA LEU A 191 -13.52 -8.47 22.96
C LEU A 191 -13.78 -9.52 21.88
N GLN A 192 -13.44 -9.24 20.61
CA GLN A 192 -13.57 -10.20 19.52
C GLN A 192 -12.83 -11.51 19.81
N ASN A 193 -11.62 -11.43 20.35
CA ASN A 193 -10.85 -12.61 20.72
C ASN A 193 -11.54 -13.42 21.85
N GLN A 194 -12.08 -12.74 22.85
CA GLN A 194 -12.82 -13.40 23.94
C GLN A 194 -14.12 -14.05 23.44
N TYR A 195 -14.86 -13.36 22.56
CA TYR A 195 -16.05 -13.93 21.93
C TYR A 195 -15.73 -15.17 21.10
N ARG A 196 -14.64 -15.14 20.31
CA ARG A 196 -14.20 -16.31 19.54
C ARG A 196 -13.90 -17.51 20.43
N ILE A 197 -13.20 -17.29 21.56
CA ILE A 197 -12.92 -18.35 22.55
C ILE A 197 -14.21 -18.87 23.17
N GLY A 198 -15.13 -17.97 23.55
CA GLY A 198 -16.42 -18.33 24.12
C GLY A 198 -17.29 -19.17 23.17
N LEU A 199 -17.41 -18.74 21.92
CA LEU A 199 -18.16 -19.48 20.87
C LEU A 199 -17.53 -20.85 20.60
N SER A 200 -16.21 -20.95 20.53
CA SER A 200 -15.52 -22.23 20.35
C SER A 200 -15.82 -23.20 21.51
N ARG A 201 -15.87 -22.72 22.75
CA ARG A 201 -16.24 -23.54 23.92
C ARG A 201 -17.70 -23.97 23.89
N ILE A 202 -18.60 -23.09 23.46
CA ILE A 202 -20.02 -23.44 23.29
C ILE A 202 -20.18 -24.56 22.26
N CYS A 203 -19.52 -24.44 21.10
CA CYS A 203 -19.55 -25.51 20.09
C CYS A 203 -19.04 -26.85 20.63
N LEU A 204 -17.93 -26.83 21.40
CA LEU A 204 -17.40 -28.04 22.02
C LEU A 204 -18.35 -28.67 23.03
N LEU A 205 -19.09 -27.85 23.81
CA LEU A 205 -20.09 -28.34 24.76
C LEU A 205 -21.29 -29.01 24.04
N TYR A 206 -21.70 -28.50 22.87
CA TYR A 206 -22.78 -29.07 22.07
C TYR A 206 -22.36 -30.32 21.30
N THR A 207 -21.10 -30.44 20.92
CA THR A 207 -20.61 -31.56 20.07
C THR A 207 -19.91 -32.65 20.88
N SER A 208 -19.51 -32.38 22.12
CA SER A 208 -18.98 -33.44 23.02
C SER A 208 -20.13 -34.22 23.63
N PRO A 209 -20.13 -35.57 23.53
CA PRO A 209 -21.08 -36.39 24.27
C PRO A 209 -20.91 -36.15 25.76
N SER A 210 -21.99 -35.82 26.44
CA SER A 210 -21.95 -35.66 27.90
C SER A 210 -21.51 -36.95 28.55
N PRO A 211 -20.65 -36.92 29.58
CA PRO A 211 -20.33 -38.14 30.35
C PRO A 211 -21.54 -38.83 30.96
N ARG A 212 -22.70 -38.15 31.00
CA ARG A 212 -23.97 -38.71 31.47
C ARG A 212 -24.75 -39.47 30.41
N ASP A 213 -24.39 -39.30 29.13
CA ASP A 213 -25.06 -40.00 28.00
C ASP A 213 -24.35 -41.31 27.65
N CYS A 214 -23.29 -41.68 28.41
CA CYS A 214 -22.53 -42.92 28.27
C CYS A 214 -22.86 -43.97 29.37
N SER A 215 -24.02 -43.84 30.01
CA SER A 215 -24.49 -44.83 31.00
C SER A 215 -25.71 -45.64 30.47
#